data_d555064fdbef901daafd7d6979680db4
#
_entry.id   d555064fdbef901daafd7d6979680db4
#
_cell.length_a   1.000
_cell.length_b   1.000
_cell.length_c   1.000
_cell.angle_alpha   90.00
_cell.angle_beta   90.00
_cell.angle_gamma   90.00
#
_symmetry.space_group_name_H-M   'P 1'
#
loop_
_entity.id
_entity.type
_entity.pdbx_description
1 polymer ?
#
loop_
_entity_poly.entity_id
_entity_poly.type
_entity_poly.pdbx_seq_one_letter_code
_entity_poly.pdbx_strand_id
1 'polypeptide(L)'
;MTDSTPVGRVMVALEDAGYQRIAGGLQVGELKFQFPAAFVKAKSSAELILVADIASESEAQLTRKVDGVARALDIAASTRSLTLVVTGPRPSAAALESLGRVCRVLPTGDISGDDGDEALKNWLAVLLPLSLPQPESVAGNSLARIHAAAQNLDDTVRKLIDVASQGEDAVSKELYSLVDAAAVQAKEKTT
;
A
#
# COMPACT_ATOMS: atom_id res chain seq x y z
N MET A 1 -9.93 -13.81 22.89
CA MET A 1 -10.45 -12.44 23.11
C MET A 1 -9.75 -11.56 22.12
N THR A 2 -10.45 -11.13 21.09
CA THR A 2 -9.89 -10.22 20.08
C THR A 2 -9.80 -8.84 20.72
N ASP A 3 -8.59 -8.35 20.91
CA ASP A 3 -8.36 -7.01 21.46
C ASP A 3 -8.83 -5.99 20.41
N SER A 4 -9.92 -5.28 20.68
CA SER A 4 -10.55 -4.33 19.76
C SER A 4 -9.82 -2.98 19.71
N THR A 5 -8.71 -2.84 20.42
CA THR A 5 -7.89 -1.63 20.37
C THR A 5 -7.21 -1.49 19.01
N PRO A 6 -6.92 -0.25 18.52
CA PRO A 6 -6.17 -0.06 17.28
C PRO A 6 -4.85 -0.85 17.24
N VAL A 7 -4.12 -0.88 18.36
CA VAL A 7 -2.90 -1.67 18.51
C VAL A 7 -3.18 -3.16 18.37
N GLY A 8 -4.24 -3.68 19.05
CA GLY A 8 -4.62 -5.08 18.98
C GLY A 8 -4.97 -5.52 17.56
N ARG A 9 -5.69 -4.69 16.79
CA ARG A 9 -6.02 -4.97 15.38
C ARG A 9 -4.77 -5.05 14.50
N VAL A 10 -3.80 -4.12 14.69
CA VAL A 10 -2.50 -4.17 13.99
C VAL A 10 -1.75 -5.45 14.35
N MET A 11 -1.75 -5.85 15.64
CA MET A 11 -1.08 -7.06 16.09
C MET A 11 -1.66 -8.31 15.42
N VAL A 12 -2.98 -8.46 15.38
CA VAL A 12 -3.66 -9.58 14.71
C VAL A 12 -3.31 -9.61 13.22
N ALA A 13 -3.39 -8.47 12.52
CA ALA A 13 -3.07 -8.40 11.09
C ALA A 13 -1.62 -8.80 10.77
N LEU A 14 -0.66 -8.44 11.63
CA LEU A 14 0.74 -8.84 11.48
C LEU A 14 0.96 -10.32 11.80
N GLU A 15 0.32 -10.86 12.83
CA GLU A 15 0.38 -12.28 13.19
C GLU A 15 -0.20 -13.15 12.07
N ASP A 16 -1.35 -12.78 11.51
CA ASP A 16 -1.99 -13.44 10.36
C ASP A 16 -1.09 -13.39 9.11
N ALA A 17 -0.29 -12.34 8.95
CA ALA A 17 0.69 -12.20 7.87
C ALA A 17 1.99 -13.01 8.11
N GLY A 18 2.07 -13.73 9.24
CA GLY A 18 3.20 -14.60 9.57
C GLY A 18 4.36 -13.90 10.29
N TYR A 19 4.12 -12.71 10.85
CA TYR A 19 5.09 -12.08 11.74
C TYR A 19 4.98 -12.67 13.14
N GLN A 20 6.14 -12.80 13.80
CA GLN A 20 6.22 -13.32 15.16
C GLN A 20 6.43 -12.17 16.15
N ARG A 21 5.58 -12.11 17.16
CA ARG A 21 5.71 -11.12 18.23
C ARG A 21 6.91 -11.43 19.11
N ILE A 22 7.69 -10.40 19.42
CA ILE A 22 8.79 -10.49 20.38
C ILE A 22 8.20 -10.47 21.79
N ALA A 23 8.35 -11.57 22.53
CA ALA A 23 7.88 -11.68 23.90
C ALA A 23 8.79 -10.93 24.88
N GLY A 24 8.23 -10.32 25.93
CA GLY A 24 9.00 -9.66 26.98
C GLY A 24 9.57 -8.29 26.66
N GLY A 25 9.17 -7.69 25.51
CA GLY A 25 9.65 -6.40 25.05
C GLY A 25 10.88 -6.51 24.13
N LEU A 26 11.18 -5.43 23.42
CA LEU A 26 12.32 -5.38 22.49
C LEU A 26 13.63 -5.23 23.27
N GLN A 27 14.55 -6.16 23.06
CA GLN A 27 15.90 -6.07 23.56
C GLN A 27 16.91 -6.06 22.39
N VAL A 28 17.79 -5.08 22.37
CA VAL A 28 18.89 -4.98 21.40
C VAL A 28 20.20 -4.84 22.18
N GLY A 29 21.03 -5.86 22.14
CA GLY A 29 22.19 -5.97 23.04
C GLY A 29 21.75 -5.97 24.50
N GLU A 30 22.28 -5.04 25.29
CA GLU A 30 21.92 -4.86 26.71
C GLU A 30 20.75 -3.88 26.92
N LEU A 31 20.34 -3.17 25.87
CA LEU A 31 19.30 -2.14 25.94
C LEU A 31 17.91 -2.76 25.78
N LYS A 32 17.00 -2.32 26.65
CA LYS A 32 15.58 -2.74 26.61
C LYS A 32 14.71 -1.55 26.23
N PHE A 33 13.80 -1.78 25.29
CA PHE A 33 12.86 -0.79 24.81
C PHE A 33 11.45 -1.29 25.01
N GLN A 34 10.57 -0.41 25.48
CA GLN A 34 9.16 -0.74 25.69
C GLN A 34 8.32 -0.15 24.56
N PHE A 35 7.70 -1.05 23.81
CA PHE A 35 6.68 -0.74 22.82
C PHE A 35 5.45 -1.60 23.10
N PRO A 36 4.24 -1.17 22.71
CA PRO A 36 3.03 -1.99 22.78
C PRO A 36 3.23 -3.36 22.14
N ALA A 37 3.90 -3.40 20.98
CA ALA A 37 4.36 -4.64 20.37
C ALA A 37 5.59 -4.43 19.48
N ALA A 38 6.36 -5.49 19.29
CA ALA A 38 7.45 -5.56 18.32
C ALA A 38 7.38 -6.92 17.61
N PHE A 39 7.67 -6.92 16.31
CA PHE A 39 7.55 -8.12 15.46
C PHE A 39 8.78 -8.32 14.59
N VAL A 40 9.04 -9.58 14.28
CA VAL A 40 10.01 -10.01 13.27
C VAL A 40 9.37 -11.08 12.40
N LYS A 41 9.75 -11.17 11.15
CA LYS A 41 9.31 -12.28 10.30
C LYS A 41 10.26 -13.47 10.44
N ALA A 42 9.70 -14.68 10.58
CA ALA A 42 10.50 -15.89 10.77
C ALA A 42 11.46 -16.11 9.59
N LYS A 43 12.72 -16.34 9.89
CA LYS A 43 13.84 -16.88 9.09
C LYS A 43 14.29 -16.16 7.81
N SER A 44 13.51 -15.29 7.14
CA SER A 44 13.93 -14.76 5.83
C SER A 44 13.83 -13.25 5.66
N SER A 45 13.26 -12.52 6.60
CA SER A 45 13.14 -11.06 6.53
C SER A 45 14.06 -10.38 7.55
N ALA A 46 14.86 -9.45 7.05
CA ALA A 46 15.66 -8.56 7.87
C ALA A 46 14.81 -7.41 8.46
N GLU A 47 13.50 -7.54 8.57
CA GLU A 47 12.61 -6.47 9.00
C GLU A 47 12.28 -6.61 10.49
N LEU A 48 12.41 -5.49 11.22
CA LEU A 48 11.93 -5.31 12.59
C LEU A 48 10.80 -4.31 12.56
N ILE A 49 9.61 -4.72 13.00
CA ILE A 49 8.43 -3.87 13.04
C ILE A 49 8.16 -3.50 14.50
N LEU A 50 8.02 -2.20 14.75
CA LEU A 50 7.56 -1.65 16.02
C LEU A 50 6.13 -1.16 15.87
N VAL A 51 5.30 -1.38 16.88
CA VAL A 51 3.95 -0.82 16.96
C VAL A 51 3.92 0.19 18.11
N ALA A 52 3.44 1.39 17.85
CA ALA A 52 3.28 2.45 18.82
C ALA A 52 1.91 3.10 18.71
N ASP A 53 1.44 3.69 19.81
CA ASP A 53 0.18 4.40 19.87
C ASP A 53 0.40 5.83 20.37
N ILE A 54 0.16 6.81 19.49
CA ILE A 54 0.32 8.24 19.83
C ILE A 54 -0.74 8.71 20.83
N ALA A 55 -1.86 8.02 20.96
CA ALA A 55 -2.82 8.35 22.01
C ALA A 55 -2.27 8.09 23.41
N SER A 56 -1.30 7.18 23.55
CA SER A 56 -0.73 6.76 24.84
C SER A 56 0.61 7.41 25.18
N GLU A 57 1.34 7.95 24.18
CA GLU A 57 2.64 8.59 24.41
C GLU A 57 2.84 9.81 23.49
N SER A 58 3.68 10.76 23.93
CA SER A 58 3.96 11.96 23.13
C SER A 58 4.87 11.64 21.94
N GLU A 59 4.70 12.39 20.82
CA GLU A 59 5.53 12.28 19.63
C GLU A 59 7.03 12.41 19.96
N ALA A 60 7.39 13.32 20.86
CA ALA A 60 8.78 13.53 21.26
C ALA A 60 9.38 12.33 22.03
N GLN A 61 8.56 11.63 22.83
CA GLN A 61 8.97 10.40 23.50
C GLN A 61 9.13 9.26 22.51
N LEU A 62 8.16 9.10 21.63
CA LEU A 62 8.20 8.09 20.56
C LEU A 62 9.43 8.28 19.68
N THR A 63 9.69 9.49 19.20
CA THR A 63 10.85 9.79 18.35
C THR A 63 12.17 9.42 19.06
N ARG A 64 12.33 9.80 20.34
CA ARG A 64 13.55 9.43 21.11
C ARG A 64 13.69 7.93 21.30
N LYS A 65 12.59 7.20 21.51
CA LYS A 65 12.62 5.74 21.66
C LYS A 65 13.05 5.06 20.37
N VAL A 66 12.46 5.48 19.24
CA VAL A 66 12.78 4.92 17.92
C VAL A 66 14.21 5.22 17.50
N ASP A 67 14.68 6.45 17.74
CA ASP A 67 16.09 6.84 17.51
C ASP A 67 17.06 6.00 18.38
N GLY A 68 16.69 5.73 19.62
CA GLY A 68 17.44 4.83 20.50
C GLY A 68 17.51 3.41 19.95
N VAL A 69 16.42 2.86 19.41
CA VAL A 69 16.42 1.54 18.77
C VAL A 69 17.29 1.53 17.52
N ALA A 70 17.18 2.54 16.66
CA ALA A 70 17.99 2.63 15.45
C ALA A 70 19.49 2.64 15.77
N ARG A 71 19.90 3.47 16.73
CA ARG A 71 21.31 3.50 17.20
C ARG A 71 21.76 2.18 17.82
N ALA A 72 20.90 1.52 18.58
CA ALA A 72 21.25 0.21 19.16
C ALA A 72 21.44 -0.87 18.08
N LEU A 73 20.62 -0.84 17.04
CA LEU A 73 20.76 -1.72 15.86
C LEU A 73 22.08 -1.44 15.12
N ASP A 74 22.44 -0.16 14.92
CA ASP A 74 23.69 0.23 14.28
C ASP A 74 24.92 -0.26 15.09
N ILE A 75 24.91 -0.06 16.41
CA ILE A 75 25.98 -0.53 17.31
C ILE A 75 26.09 -2.06 17.28
N ALA A 76 24.95 -2.76 17.20
CA ALA A 76 24.90 -4.22 17.07
C ALA A 76 25.26 -4.72 15.66
N ALA A 77 25.61 -3.83 14.73
CA ALA A 77 25.86 -4.12 13.31
C ALA A 77 24.71 -4.94 12.68
N SER A 78 23.48 -4.65 13.08
CA SER A 78 22.28 -5.32 12.58
C SER A 78 21.92 -4.84 11.18
N THR A 79 21.67 -5.76 10.27
CA THR A 79 21.18 -5.47 8.91
C THR A 79 19.65 -5.34 8.83
N ARG A 80 18.98 -5.31 9.99
CA ARG A 80 17.50 -5.24 10.03
C ARG A 80 17.01 -3.84 9.68
N SER A 81 16.13 -3.76 8.71
CA SER A 81 15.38 -2.54 8.44
C SER A 81 14.34 -2.31 9.53
N LEU A 82 14.18 -1.05 9.96
CA LEU A 82 13.24 -0.67 11.00
C LEU A 82 11.98 -0.08 10.37
N THR A 83 10.83 -0.64 10.72
CA THR A 83 9.52 -0.11 10.35
C THR A 83 8.72 0.19 11.61
N LEU A 84 8.11 1.36 11.67
CA LEU A 84 7.26 1.81 12.77
C LEU A 84 5.82 1.94 12.27
N VAL A 85 4.92 1.13 12.81
CA VAL A 85 3.48 1.27 12.64
C VAL A 85 2.94 2.14 13.77
N VAL A 86 2.27 3.24 13.40
CA VAL A 86 1.75 4.22 14.37
C VAL A 86 0.24 4.22 14.32
N THR A 87 -0.40 3.91 15.46
CA THR A 87 -1.85 4.00 15.63
C THR A 87 -2.25 5.29 16.33
N GLY A 88 -3.55 5.63 16.25
CA GLY A 88 -4.10 6.85 16.84
C GLY A 88 -4.06 8.05 15.91
N PRO A 89 -4.05 9.28 16.44
CA PRO A 89 -4.03 10.50 15.63
C PRO A 89 -2.83 10.54 14.67
N ARG A 90 -2.99 11.24 13.55
CA ARG A 90 -1.89 11.38 12.59
C ARG A 90 -0.74 12.18 13.23
N PRO A 91 0.52 11.68 13.17
CA PRO A 91 1.68 12.42 13.64
C PRO A 91 1.86 13.76 12.93
N SER A 92 2.45 14.73 13.61
CA SER A 92 2.83 16.00 13.00
C SER A 92 3.84 15.81 11.87
N ALA A 93 3.89 16.75 10.92
CA ALA A 93 4.86 16.71 9.82
C ALA A 93 6.30 16.67 10.33
N ALA A 94 6.61 17.40 11.41
CA ALA A 94 7.93 17.41 12.02
C ALA A 94 8.29 16.06 12.65
N ALA A 95 7.34 15.38 13.31
CA ALA A 95 7.55 14.05 13.85
C ALA A 95 7.77 13.02 12.74
N LEU A 96 6.95 13.06 11.67
CA LEU A 96 7.10 12.18 10.51
C LEU A 96 8.45 12.36 9.81
N GLU A 97 8.91 13.61 9.66
CA GLU A 97 10.23 13.89 9.08
C GLU A 97 11.36 13.33 9.96
N SER A 98 11.29 13.55 11.28
CA SER A 98 12.31 13.05 12.21
C SER A 98 12.37 11.53 12.24
N LEU A 99 11.22 10.86 12.35
CA LEU A 99 11.12 9.40 12.34
C LEU A 99 11.54 8.82 10.99
N GLY A 100 11.16 9.46 9.87
CA GLY A 100 11.49 9.01 8.53
C GLY A 100 12.99 9.01 8.19
N ARG A 101 13.82 9.67 8.99
CA ARG A 101 15.29 9.64 8.86
C ARG A 101 15.91 8.32 9.34
N VAL A 102 15.23 7.63 10.25
CA VAL A 102 15.78 6.43 10.92
C VAL A 102 14.97 5.17 10.68
N CYS A 103 13.70 5.30 10.27
CA CYS A 103 12.84 4.15 10.02
C CYS A 103 11.78 4.45 8.96
N ARG A 104 11.16 3.40 8.42
CA ARG A 104 9.92 3.54 7.64
C ARG A 104 8.77 3.78 8.60
N VAL A 105 7.95 4.81 8.37
CA VAL A 105 6.80 5.13 9.20
C VAL A 105 5.50 4.82 8.45
N LEU A 106 4.62 4.04 9.07
CA LEU A 106 3.31 3.67 8.56
C LEU A 106 2.23 4.17 9.54
N PRO A 107 1.73 5.41 9.36
CA PRO A 107 0.64 5.93 10.19
C PRO A 107 -0.68 5.33 9.71
N THR A 108 -1.34 4.52 10.55
CA THR A 108 -2.63 3.89 10.19
C THR A 108 -3.82 4.83 10.34
N GLY A 109 -3.62 5.98 11.02
CA GLY A 109 -4.72 6.90 11.29
C GLY A 109 -5.78 6.30 12.22
N ASP A 110 -6.97 6.88 12.18
CA ASP A 110 -8.12 6.35 12.90
C ASP A 110 -8.71 5.16 12.10
N ILE A 111 -8.59 3.99 12.68
CA ILE A 111 -9.12 2.72 12.13
C ILE A 111 -10.41 2.30 12.85
N SER A 112 -11.06 3.21 13.54
CA SER A 112 -12.35 2.98 14.20
C SER A 112 -13.46 2.94 13.15
N GLY A 113 -14.37 1.96 13.23
CA GLY A 113 -15.51 1.81 12.33
C GLY A 113 -15.51 0.51 11.52
N ASP A 114 -16.60 0.28 10.78
CA ASP A 114 -16.84 -0.97 10.06
C ASP A 114 -15.84 -1.19 8.92
N ASP A 115 -15.37 -0.11 8.26
CA ASP A 115 -14.37 -0.16 7.18
C ASP A 115 -12.92 -0.17 7.70
N GLY A 116 -12.73 -0.13 9.02
CA GLY A 116 -11.40 0.01 9.64
C GLY A 116 -10.45 -1.15 9.33
N ASP A 117 -10.95 -2.38 9.12
CA ASP A 117 -10.11 -3.53 8.79
C ASP A 117 -9.60 -3.47 7.36
N GLU A 118 -10.41 -2.98 6.42
CA GLU A 118 -9.97 -2.79 5.04
C GLU A 118 -8.97 -1.63 4.94
N ALA A 119 -9.26 -0.51 5.60
CA ALA A 119 -8.32 0.61 5.71
C ALA A 119 -6.99 0.17 6.32
N LEU A 120 -7.02 -0.62 7.41
CA LEU A 120 -5.82 -1.17 8.04
C LEU A 120 -5.02 -2.05 7.08
N LYS A 121 -5.67 -2.96 6.35
CA LYS A 121 -5.01 -3.80 5.34
C LYS A 121 -4.34 -2.97 4.26
N ASN A 122 -5.00 -1.91 3.81
CA ASN A 122 -4.42 -0.99 2.82
C ASN A 122 -3.17 -0.27 3.37
N TRP A 123 -3.21 0.22 4.61
CA TRP A 123 -2.04 0.84 5.26
C TRP A 123 -0.89 -0.13 5.50
N LEU A 124 -1.20 -1.37 5.84
CA LEU A 124 -0.21 -2.42 6.08
C LEU A 124 0.16 -3.20 4.80
N ALA A 125 -0.37 -2.85 3.62
CA ALA A 125 -0.19 -3.61 2.39
C ALA A 125 1.29 -3.90 2.04
N VAL A 126 2.21 -3.00 2.42
CA VAL A 126 3.66 -3.20 2.21
C VAL A 126 4.27 -4.28 3.11
N LEU A 127 3.59 -4.64 4.19
CA LEU A 127 4.01 -5.65 5.17
C LEU A 127 3.27 -6.98 4.97
N LEU A 128 2.08 -6.94 4.38
CA LEU A 128 1.24 -8.10 4.17
C LEU A 128 1.71 -8.92 2.97
N PRO A 129 1.41 -10.24 2.92
CA PRO A 129 1.68 -11.04 1.74
C PRO A 129 0.98 -10.47 0.51
N LEU A 130 1.71 -10.33 -0.60
CA LEU A 130 1.15 -9.88 -1.85
C LEU A 130 0.14 -10.90 -2.36
N SER A 131 -1.13 -10.50 -2.43
CA SER A 131 -2.19 -11.28 -3.03
C SER A 131 -2.38 -10.84 -4.49
N LEU A 132 -1.86 -11.62 -5.41
CA LEU A 132 -2.10 -11.38 -6.84
C LEU A 132 -3.45 -11.98 -7.23
N PRO A 133 -4.21 -11.34 -8.14
CA PRO A 133 -5.41 -11.93 -8.69
C PRO A 133 -5.07 -13.26 -9.36
N GLN A 134 -5.95 -14.25 -9.19
CA GLN A 134 -5.74 -15.56 -9.78
C GLN A 134 -5.59 -15.44 -11.31
N PRO A 135 -4.65 -16.17 -11.93
CA PRO A 135 -4.42 -16.12 -13.39
C PRO A 135 -5.69 -16.35 -14.20
N GLU A 136 -6.62 -17.18 -13.70
CA GLU A 136 -7.90 -17.47 -14.33
C GLU A 136 -8.81 -16.23 -14.46
N SER A 137 -8.71 -15.27 -13.54
CA SER A 137 -9.43 -14.00 -13.65
C SER A 137 -8.80 -13.05 -14.68
N VAL A 138 -7.54 -13.27 -15.05
CA VAL A 138 -6.78 -12.50 -16.04
C VAL A 138 -6.75 -13.21 -17.41
N ALA A 139 -6.97 -14.54 -17.45
CA ALA A 139 -6.95 -15.36 -18.68
C ALA A 139 -8.15 -15.14 -19.61
N GLY A 140 -9.12 -14.31 -19.24
CA GLY A 140 -10.15 -13.83 -20.18
C GLY A 140 -9.52 -12.92 -21.22
N ASN A 141 -9.85 -13.14 -22.50
CA ASN A 141 -9.48 -12.26 -23.59
C ASN A 141 -9.76 -10.80 -23.22
N SER A 142 -8.74 -10.01 -22.96
CA SER A 142 -8.87 -8.62 -22.49
C SER A 142 -9.72 -7.78 -23.46
N LEU A 143 -9.63 -8.08 -24.78
CA LEU A 143 -10.46 -7.47 -25.80
C LEU A 143 -11.92 -7.85 -25.64
N ALA A 144 -12.25 -9.11 -25.34
CA ALA A 144 -13.64 -9.52 -25.11
C ALA A 144 -14.27 -8.78 -23.92
N ARG A 145 -13.51 -8.52 -22.86
CA ARG A 145 -13.97 -7.72 -21.71
C ARG A 145 -14.17 -6.24 -22.09
N ILE A 146 -13.28 -5.69 -22.90
CA ILE A 146 -13.40 -4.33 -23.42
C ILE A 146 -14.64 -4.22 -24.32
N HIS A 147 -14.83 -5.20 -25.23
CA HIS A 147 -16.03 -5.27 -26.08
C HIS A 147 -17.32 -5.31 -25.26
N ALA A 148 -17.37 -6.15 -24.21
CA ALA A 148 -18.53 -6.24 -23.34
C ALA A 148 -18.81 -4.91 -22.60
N ALA A 149 -17.79 -4.22 -22.14
CA ALA A 149 -17.90 -2.92 -21.48
C ALA A 149 -18.27 -1.78 -22.46
N ALA A 150 -17.89 -1.92 -23.73
CA ALA A 150 -18.09 -0.92 -24.76
C ALA A 150 -19.47 -0.95 -25.44
N GLN A 151 -20.37 -1.86 -25.05
CA GLN A 151 -21.69 -2.02 -25.70
C GLN A 151 -22.56 -0.74 -25.70
N ASN A 152 -22.37 0.12 -24.70
CA ASN A 152 -23.11 1.37 -24.55
C ASN A 152 -22.34 2.60 -25.08
N LEU A 153 -21.19 2.39 -25.72
CA LEU A 153 -20.39 3.47 -26.29
C LEU A 153 -20.84 3.78 -27.73
N ASP A 154 -20.44 4.93 -28.21
CA ASP A 154 -20.61 5.42 -29.59
C ASP A 154 -20.07 4.40 -30.62
N ASP A 155 -20.70 4.32 -31.79
CA ASP A 155 -20.33 3.39 -32.87
C ASP A 155 -18.88 3.57 -33.33
N THR A 156 -18.39 4.80 -33.34
CA THR A 156 -16.99 5.13 -33.69
C THR A 156 -16.02 4.48 -32.73
N VAL A 157 -16.29 4.58 -31.41
CA VAL A 157 -15.44 3.98 -30.38
C VAL A 157 -15.51 2.46 -30.47
N ARG A 158 -16.68 1.89 -30.69
CA ARG A 158 -16.83 0.42 -30.86
C ARG A 158 -16.01 -0.06 -32.05
N LYS A 159 -16.06 0.63 -33.18
CA LYS A 159 -15.28 0.31 -34.38
C LYS A 159 -13.77 0.33 -34.13
N LEU A 160 -13.27 1.32 -33.37
CA LEU A 160 -11.85 1.37 -32.99
C LEU A 160 -11.44 0.18 -32.12
N ILE A 161 -12.31 -0.24 -31.19
CA ILE A 161 -12.08 -1.42 -30.34
C ILE A 161 -12.05 -2.70 -31.18
N ASP A 162 -12.95 -2.83 -32.15
CA ASP A 162 -12.97 -3.98 -33.07
C ASP A 162 -11.67 -4.08 -33.88
N VAL A 163 -11.20 -2.94 -34.40
CA VAL A 163 -9.98 -2.88 -35.20
C VAL A 163 -8.73 -3.07 -34.34
N ALA A 164 -8.79 -2.81 -33.02
CA ALA A 164 -7.64 -2.98 -32.10
C ALA A 164 -7.12 -4.43 -32.06
N SER A 165 -7.97 -5.42 -32.35
CA SER A 165 -7.57 -6.82 -32.49
C SER A 165 -6.55 -7.07 -33.63
N GLN A 166 -6.47 -6.16 -34.61
CA GLN A 166 -5.60 -6.24 -35.77
C GLN A 166 -4.25 -5.53 -35.57
N GLY A 167 -4.08 -4.85 -34.42
CA GLY A 167 -2.85 -4.19 -34.03
C GLY A 167 -2.87 -2.66 -34.18
N GLU A 168 -1.76 -2.03 -33.81
CA GLU A 168 -1.60 -0.58 -33.73
C GLU A 168 -1.78 0.12 -35.09
N ASP A 169 -1.21 -0.46 -36.16
CA ASP A 169 -1.29 0.13 -37.50
C ASP A 169 -2.74 0.23 -38.00
N ALA A 170 -3.56 -0.78 -37.68
CA ALA A 170 -4.96 -0.81 -38.08
C ALA A 170 -5.77 0.27 -37.34
N VAL A 171 -5.51 0.44 -36.05
CA VAL A 171 -6.15 1.51 -35.24
C VAL A 171 -5.75 2.89 -35.75
N SER A 172 -4.47 3.09 -36.02
CA SER A 172 -3.97 4.37 -36.55
C SER A 172 -4.60 4.71 -37.89
N LYS A 173 -4.70 3.76 -38.80
CA LYS A 173 -5.32 3.93 -40.10
C LYS A 173 -6.81 4.32 -39.97
N GLU A 174 -7.54 3.67 -39.06
CA GLU A 174 -8.95 3.98 -38.81
C GLU A 174 -9.13 5.39 -38.22
N LEU A 175 -8.26 5.77 -37.26
CA LEU A 175 -8.26 7.12 -36.70
C LEU A 175 -8.03 8.21 -37.78
N TYR A 176 -7.05 8.02 -38.65
CA TYR A 176 -6.81 8.95 -39.78
C TYR A 176 -8.04 9.04 -40.69
N SER A 177 -8.67 7.90 -41.02
CA SER A 177 -9.90 7.88 -41.83
C SER A 177 -11.03 8.69 -41.20
N LEU A 178 -11.20 8.58 -39.88
CA LEU A 178 -12.21 9.33 -39.14
C LEU A 178 -11.95 10.85 -39.13
N VAL A 179 -10.68 11.24 -38.97
CA VAL A 179 -10.26 12.63 -38.99
C VAL A 179 -10.49 13.23 -40.38
N ASP A 180 -10.12 12.52 -41.45
CA ASP A 180 -10.30 12.97 -42.84
C ASP A 180 -11.78 13.12 -43.17
N ALA A 181 -12.61 12.16 -42.78
CA ALA A 181 -14.07 12.23 -42.95
C ALA A 181 -14.68 13.47 -42.27
N ALA A 182 -14.25 13.72 -41.01
CA ALA A 182 -14.70 14.91 -40.29
C ALA A 182 -14.26 16.21 -40.93
N ALA A 183 -13.06 16.25 -41.49
CA ALA A 183 -12.53 17.43 -42.19
C ALA A 183 -13.29 17.75 -43.50
N VAL A 184 -13.71 16.69 -44.22
CA VAL A 184 -14.55 16.83 -45.43
C VAL A 184 -15.92 17.41 -45.09
N GLN A 185 -16.59 16.81 -44.05
CA GLN A 185 -17.91 17.29 -43.60
C GLN A 185 -17.86 18.75 -43.11
N ALA A 186 -16.79 19.15 -42.46
CA ALA A 186 -16.63 20.55 -42.02
C ALA A 186 -16.53 21.53 -43.20
N LYS A 187 -15.87 21.15 -44.29
CA LYS A 187 -15.78 21.97 -45.52
C LYS A 187 -17.14 22.10 -46.23
N GLU A 188 -17.92 21.03 -46.30
CA GLU A 188 -19.24 21.06 -46.96
C GLU A 188 -20.24 21.93 -46.21
N LYS A 189 -20.14 22.07 -44.90
CA LYS A 189 -21.01 22.95 -44.08
C LYS A 189 -20.67 24.41 -44.14
N THR A 190 -19.52 24.76 -44.71
CA THR A 190 -19.00 26.13 -44.75
C THR A 190 -19.18 26.75 -46.16
N THR A 191 -19.66 25.97 -47.14
CA THR A 191 -20.02 26.39 -48.51
C THR A 191 -21.50 26.55 -48.67
#